data_e6ba43be3c6d84e4e1511975d6e16356
#
_entry.id   e6ba43be3c6d84e4e1511975d6e16356
#
_cell.length_a   1.000
_cell.length_b   1.000
_cell.length_c   1.000
_cell.angle_alpha   90.00
_cell.angle_beta   90.00
_cell.angle_gamma   90.00
#
_symmetry.space_group_name_H-M   'P 1'
#
loop_
_entity.id
_entity.type
_entity.pdbx_description
1 polymer ?
#
loop_
_entity_poly.entity_id
_entity_poly.type
_entity_poly.pdbx_seq_one_letter_code
_entity_poly.pdbx_strand_id
1 'polypeptide(L)'
;MKIYHNFMELVGHTPLVQINNYSKLHDIKANLLVKLEYFNPAGSAKDRIAKAMIEDAENRGILKPNSTIIEPTSGNTGIGLCAVAASKGYKIIITMPETMSIERRKLMKAYGAELVLTEGSKGMAGAIQKAEELAKDIPDSFIPGQFTNLINRQAHYMTTGPEIWQNTDGKVDIFVASIGTGGTLSGTGKYLKEQNPNIKIIGIEPQTSAVLTTGKAGAHKIQGIGAGFIPDTLDTSIYDEIITVDNEVCFTASKELTKTEGLLTGISSGATLWAATQVAKRPENIGKNIVVLLPDTGERYLSTPLFEE
;
A
#
# COMPACT_ATOMS: atom_id res chain seq x y z
N MET A 1 -6.19 28.00 14.70
CA MET A 1 -7.15 26.89 14.67
C MET A 1 -7.03 26.24 13.29
N LYS A 2 -6.76 24.92 13.21
CA LYS A 2 -6.63 24.21 11.93
C LYS A 2 -7.92 23.41 11.72
N ILE A 3 -8.76 23.83 10.77
CA ILE A 3 -9.98 23.13 10.38
C ILE A 3 -9.72 22.55 8.99
N TYR A 4 -9.98 21.27 8.81
CA TYR A 4 -9.93 20.61 7.51
C TYR A 4 -11.31 20.73 6.83
N HIS A 5 -11.31 21.04 5.53
CA HIS A 5 -12.53 21.32 4.78
C HIS A 5 -13.09 20.10 4.04
N ASN A 6 -12.27 19.08 3.81
CA ASN A 6 -12.68 17.87 3.09
C ASN A 6 -11.72 16.70 3.39
N PHE A 7 -12.12 15.53 2.91
CA PHE A 7 -11.36 14.29 3.04
C PHE A 7 -9.92 14.37 2.48
N MET A 8 -9.73 15.10 1.37
CA MET A 8 -8.43 15.18 0.68
C MET A 8 -7.36 15.81 1.56
N GLU A 9 -7.73 16.75 2.41
CA GLU A 9 -6.79 17.45 3.30
C GLU A 9 -6.31 16.57 4.46
N LEU A 10 -7.01 15.46 4.75
CA LEU A 10 -6.64 14.50 5.78
C LEU A 10 -5.65 13.44 5.28
N VAL A 11 -5.52 13.28 3.96
CA VAL A 11 -4.66 12.25 3.36
C VAL A 11 -3.20 12.63 3.50
N GLY A 12 -2.40 11.71 4.02
CA GLY A 12 -0.98 11.92 4.27
C GLY A 12 -0.69 12.37 5.71
N HIS A 13 0.49 12.94 5.93
CA HIS A 13 0.96 13.37 7.25
C HIS A 13 0.84 12.28 8.32
N THR A 14 1.03 11.04 7.93
CA THR A 14 0.93 9.88 8.82
C THR A 14 2.08 9.86 9.82
N PRO A 15 1.87 9.36 11.06
CA PRO A 15 2.90 9.37 12.07
C PRO A 15 4.04 8.39 11.75
N LEU A 16 5.23 8.74 12.26
CA LEU A 16 6.40 7.88 12.35
C LEU A 16 6.61 7.54 13.82
N VAL A 17 6.67 6.24 14.17
CA VAL A 17 6.75 5.76 15.56
C VAL A 17 7.96 4.86 15.72
N GLN A 18 8.76 5.07 16.78
CA GLN A 18 9.83 4.15 17.17
C GLN A 18 9.26 3.00 18.01
N ILE A 19 9.48 1.77 17.58
CA ILE A 19 8.95 0.56 18.23
C ILE A 19 9.99 -0.04 19.18
N ASN A 20 9.96 0.40 20.44
CA ASN A 20 10.98 0.07 21.43
C ASN A 20 10.76 -1.31 22.10
N ASN A 21 9.51 -1.66 22.42
CA ASN A 21 9.20 -2.95 23.06
C ASN A 21 9.43 -4.11 22.10
N TYR A 22 9.02 -3.94 20.82
CA TYR A 22 9.28 -4.91 19.77
C TYR A 22 10.79 -5.08 19.53
N SER A 23 11.53 -3.98 19.46
CA SER A 23 12.99 -4.01 19.30
C SER A 23 13.69 -4.72 20.45
N LYS A 24 13.23 -4.50 21.69
CA LYS A 24 13.74 -5.18 22.88
C LYS A 24 13.44 -6.68 22.85
N LEU A 25 12.22 -7.09 22.46
CA LEU A 25 11.83 -8.49 22.35
C LEU A 25 12.74 -9.26 21.38
N HIS A 26 13.16 -8.62 20.29
CA HIS A 26 13.98 -9.22 19.23
C HIS A 26 15.50 -8.95 19.35
N ASP A 27 15.96 -8.32 20.45
CA ASP A 27 17.36 -7.90 20.69
C ASP A 27 17.94 -7.04 19.55
N ILE A 28 17.12 -6.13 19.01
CA ILE A 28 17.51 -5.24 17.91
C ILE A 28 18.29 -4.05 18.45
N LYS A 29 19.44 -3.74 17.84
CA LYS A 29 20.31 -2.62 18.21
C LYS A 29 20.21 -1.44 17.22
N ALA A 30 19.46 -1.58 16.14
CA ALA A 30 19.10 -0.51 15.23
C ALA A 30 17.85 0.22 15.74
N ASN A 31 17.56 1.42 15.23
CA ASN A 31 16.33 2.15 15.51
C ASN A 31 15.27 1.75 14.45
N LEU A 32 14.26 0.98 14.84
CA LEU A 32 13.12 0.69 13.99
C LEU A 32 12.06 1.79 14.10
N LEU A 33 11.79 2.46 12.98
CA LEU A 33 10.86 3.57 12.86
C LEU A 33 9.74 3.15 11.90
N VAL A 34 8.52 2.96 12.40
CA VAL A 34 7.39 2.51 11.59
C VAL A 34 6.54 3.68 11.11
N LYS A 35 6.35 3.79 9.79
CA LYS A 35 5.46 4.76 9.14
C LYS A 35 4.06 4.17 9.05
N LEU A 36 3.12 4.69 9.85
CA LEU A 36 1.80 4.12 10.05
C LEU A 36 0.79 4.65 9.03
N GLU A 37 0.72 4.02 7.86
CA GLU A 37 -0.16 4.46 6.77
C GLU A 37 -1.65 4.21 7.03
N TYR A 38 -2.01 3.44 8.05
CA TYR A 38 -3.41 3.28 8.45
C TYR A 38 -4.01 4.54 9.13
N PHE A 39 -3.19 5.54 9.45
CA PHE A 39 -3.68 6.86 9.88
C PHE A 39 -4.23 7.71 8.73
N ASN A 40 -4.06 7.31 7.48
CA ASN A 40 -4.84 7.89 6.40
C ASN A 40 -6.35 7.67 6.64
N PRO A 41 -7.22 8.59 6.23
CA PRO A 41 -8.63 8.61 6.65
C PRO A 41 -9.46 7.39 6.17
N ALA A 42 -9.10 6.75 5.06
CA ALA A 42 -9.68 5.47 4.64
C ALA A 42 -8.81 4.26 5.05
N GLY A 43 -7.80 4.45 5.93
CA GLY A 43 -7.06 3.43 6.66
C GLY A 43 -5.94 2.73 5.88
N SER A 44 -5.37 3.34 4.84
CA SER A 44 -4.21 2.75 4.16
C SER A 44 -3.37 3.73 3.34
N ALA A 45 -2.17 3.29 2.94
CA ALA A 45 -1.29 3.99 2.01
C ALA A 45 -1.97 4.29 0.65
N LYS A 46 -3.00 3.54 0.29
CA LYS A 46 -3.69 3.69 -1.00
C LYS A 46 -4.56 4.93 -1.08
N ASP A 47 -4.89 5.57 0.02
CA ASP A 47 -5.59 6.85 0.06
C ASP A 47 -4.78 7.93 -0.68
N ARG A 48 -3.44 7.86 -0.56
CA ARG A 48 -2.52 8.79 -1.24
C ARG A 48 -2.62 8.68 -2.76
N ILE A 49 -2.56 7.46 -3.28
CA ILE A 49 -2.61 7.24 -4.73
C ILE A 49 -4.01 7.47 -5.27
N ALA A 50 -5.06 7.13 -4.51
CA ALA A 50 -6.44 7.39 -4.89
C ALA A 50 -6.68 8.89 -5.07
N LYS A 51 -6.27 9.71 -4.08
CA LYS A 51 -6.30 11.18 -4.17
C LYS A 51 -5.53 11.67 -5.39
N ALA A 52 -4.26 11.28 -5.53
CA ALA A 52 -3.38 11.81 -6.56
C ALA A 52 -3.85 11.45 -7.99
N MET A 53 -4.30 10.22 -8.23
CA MET A 53 -4.78 9.80 -9.55
C MET A 53 -6.06 10.51 -9.96
N ILE A 54 -6.97 10.77 -9.00
CA ILE A 54 -8.21 11.51 -9.28
C ILE A 54 -7.90 13.00 -9.52
N GLU A 55 -7.09 13.64 -8.68
CA GLU A 55 -6.72 15.05 -8.85
C GLU A 55 -5.93 15.29 -10.15
N ASP A 56 -5.04 14.37 -10.55
CA ASP A 56 -4.35 14.46 -11.85
C ASP A 56 -5.32 14.35 -13.03
N ALA A 57 -6.26 13.41 -12.97
CA ALA A 57 -7.26 13.23 -14.02
C ALA A 57 -8.20 14.46 -14.15
N GLU A 58 -8.57 15.09 -13.03
CA GLU A 58 -9.30 16.36 -13.02
C GLU A 58 -8.48 17.49 -13.66
N ASN A 59 -7.23 17.67 -13.22
CA ASN A 59 -6.34 18.71 -13.71
C ASN A 59 -6.05 18.60 -15.20
N ARG A 60 -6.04 17.37 -15.73
CA ARG A 60 -5.87 17.10 -17.17
C ARG A 60 -7.19 17.15 -17.96
N GLY A 61 -8.32 17.40 -17.31
CA GLY A 61 -9.62 17.43 -17.95
C GLY A 61 -10.13 16.07 -18.44
N ILE A 62 -9.52 14.96 -17.97
CA ILE A 62 -9.95 13.59 -18.29
C ILE A 62 -11.17 13.24 -17.46
N LEU A 63 -11.13 13.53 -16.16
CA LEU A 63 -12.25 13.33 -15.24
C LEU A 63 -13.03 14.65 -15.10
N LYS A 64 -14.29 14.65 -15.54
CA LYS A 64 -15.19 15.80 -15.54
C LYS A 64 -16.29 15.65 -14.50
N PRO A 65 -17.00 16.72 -14.12
CA PRO A 65 -18.20 16.60 -13.30
C PRO A 65 -19.16 15.56 -13.90
N ASN A 66 -19.70 14.67 -13.05
CA ASN A 66 -20.56 13.54 -13.40
C ASN A 66 -19.89 12.36 -14.14
N SER A 67 -18.58 12.38 -14.36
CA SER A 67 -17.86 11.21 -14.86
C SER A 67 -18.00 10.02 -13.90
N THR A 68 -17.83 8.81 -14.43
CA THR A 68 -17.84 7.57 -13.65
C THR A 68 -16.44 7.01 -13.53
N ILE A 69 -15.97 6.79 -12.31
CA ILE A 69 -14.71 6.11 -12.04
C ILE A 69 -14.95 4.60 -12.07
N ILE A 70 -14.11 3.85 -12.76
CA ILE A 70 -14.20 2.38 -12.82
C ILE A 70 -12.82 1.81 -12.48
N GLU A 71 -12.72 0.92 -11.47
CA GLU A 71 -11.43 0.30 -11.13
C GLU A 71 -11.59 -1.18 -10.85
N PRO A 72 -10.77 -2.04 -11.52
CA PRO A 72 -10.70 -3.46 -11.20
C PRO A 72 -9.82 -3.68 -9.97
N THR A 73 -10.42 -3.81 -8.80
CA THR A 73 -9.69 -3.98 -7.53
C THR A 73 -10.57 -4.57 -6.44
N SER A 74 -10.00 -5.40 -5.60
CA SER A 74 -10.65 -5.93 -4.38
C SER A 74 -10.01 -5.43 -3.11
N GLY A 75 -9.00 -4.57 -3.22
CA GLY A 75 -8.13 -4.18 -2.10
C GLY A 75 -8.27 -2.72 -1.67
N ASN A 76 -7.23 -2.27 -0.99
CA ASN A 76 -7.16 -0.93 -0.40
C ASN A 76 -7.28 0.20 -1.43
N THR A 77 -6.85 -0.02 -2.68
CA THR A 77 -7.02 0.97 -3.76
C THR A 77 -8.49 1.25 -4.03
N GLY A 78 -9.32 0.20 -4.09
CA GLY A 78 -10.77 0.37 -4.25
C GLY A 78 -11.39 1.15 -3.09
N ILE A 79 -10.99 0.85 -1.86
CA ILE A 79 -11.48 1.56 -0.67
C ILE A 79 -11.09 3.05 -0.73
N GLY A 80 -9.83 3.35 -1.02
CA GLY A 80 -9.35 4.73 -1.15
C GLY A 80 -10.06 5.49 -2.27
N LEU A 81 -10.22 4.87 -3.45
CA LEU A 81 -10.95 5.47 -4.58
C LEU A 81 -12.42 5.73 -4.24
N CYS A 82 -13.08 4.79 -3.53
CA CYS A 82 -14.46 4.97 -3.09
C CYS A 82 -14.60 6.15 -2.12
N ALA A 83 -13.68 6.29 -1.16
CA ALA A 83 -13.68 7.41 -0.22
C ALA A 83 -13.45 8.76 -0.91
N VAL A 84 -12.49 8.82 -1.86
CA VAL A 84 -12.25 10.01 -2.68
C VAL A 84 -13.46 10.35 -3.55
N ALA A 85 -14.04 9.35 -4.23
CA ALA A 85 -15.21 9.53 -5.07
C ALA A 85 -16.40 10.08 -4.28
N ALA A 86 -16.68 9.50 -3.10
CA ALA A 86 -17.71 9.97 -2.19
C ALA A 86 -17.51 11.44 -1.77
N SER A 87 -16.26 11.80 -1.41
CA SER A 87 -15.95 13.17 -1.00
C SER A 87 -16.05 14.20 -2.14
N LYS A 88 -15.82 13.77 -3.39
CA LYS A 88 -15.85 14.65 -4.58
C LYS A 88 -17.17 14.58 -5.36
N GLY A 89 -18.09 13.68 -5.00
CA GLY A 89 -19.39 13.51 -5.66
C GLY A 89 -19.33 12.73 -6.98
N TYR A 90 -18.31 11.92 -7.20
CA TYR A 90 -18.22 11.05 -8.38
C TYR A 90 -18.96 9.74 -8.19
N LYS A 91 -19.53 9.24 -9.29
CA LYS A 91 -19.95 7.84 -9.37
C LYS A 91 -18.72 6.93 -9.44
N ILE A 92 -18.78 5.79 -8.76
CA ILE A 92 -17.70 4.81 -8.80
C ILE A 92 -18.25 3.39 -8.92
N ILE A 93 -17.66 2.63 -9.84
CA ILE A 93 -17.93 1.21 -10.06
C ILE A 93 -16.63 0.45 -9.77
N ILE A 94 -16.72 -0.53 -8.88
CA ILE A 94 -15.60 -1.42 -8.59
C ILE A 94 -15.91 -2.80 -9.15
N THR A 95 -15.04 -3.33 -9.99
CA THR A 95 -15.14 -4.70 -10.49
C THR A 95 -14.20 -5.60 -9.71
N MET A 96 -14.70 -6.76 -9.25
CA MET A 96 -13.90 -7.73 -8.50
C MET A 96 -14.48 -9.15 -8.58
N PRO A 97 -13.65 -10.19 -8.39
CA PRO A 97 -14.16 -11.56 -8.27
C PRO A 97 -15.10 -11.72 -7.08
N GLU A 98 -16.13 -12.53 -7.24
CA GLU A 98 -17.10 -12.82 -6.17
C GLU A 98 -16.51 -13.53 -4.93
N THR A 99 -15.32 -14.10 -5.06
CA THR A 99 -14.59 -14.77 -3.97
C THR A 99 -13.88 -13.80 -3.01
N MET A 100 -13.91 -12.50 -3.30
CA MET A 100 -13.21 -11.50 -2.49
C MET A 100 -13.93 -11.19 -1.18
N SER A 101 -13.19 -10.68 -0.17
CA SER A 101 -13.64 -10.40 1.20
C SER A 101 -14.97 -9.64 1.26
N ILE A 102 -15.89 -10.16 2.05
CA ILE A 102 -17.21 -9.56 2.29
C ILE A 102 -17.06 -8.22 3.01
N GLU A 103 -16.12 -8.09 3.94
CA GLU A 103 -15.84 -6.89 4.71
C GLU A 103 -15.47 -5.73 3.79
N ARG A 104 -14.55 -5.99 2.84
CA ARG A 104 -14.13 -4.98 1.85
C ARG A 104 -15.26 -4.57 0.92
N ARG A 105 -16.11 -5.54 0.50
CA ARG A 105 -17.32 -5.23 -0.29
C ARG A 105 -18.29 -4.34 0.48
N LYS A 106 -18.53 -4.65 1.77
CA LYS A 106 -19.38 -3.84 2.64
C LYS A 106 -18.83 -2.43 2.81
N LEU A 107 -17.51 -2.30 3.02
CA LEU A 107 -16.86 -1.02 3.18
C LEU A 107 -16.96 -0.14 1.91
N MET A 108 -16.69 -0.70 0.73
CA MET A 108 -16.84 0.03 -0.54
C MET A 108 -18.29 0.45 -0.80
N LYS A 109 -19.26 -0.42 -0.51
CA LYS A 109 -20.70 -0.07 -0.58
C LYS A 109 -21.08 1.03 0.40
N ALA A 110 -20.51 1.04 1.60
CA ALA A 110 -20.77 2.10 2.58
C ALA A 110 -20.29 3.48 2.10
N TYR A 111 -19.26 3.54 1.26
CA TYR A 111 -18.85 4.76 0.54
C TYR A 111 -19.73 5.07 -0.69
N GLY A 112 -20.73 4.27 -0.99
CA GLY A 112 -21.63 4.50 -2.13
C GLY A 112 -21.19 3.88 -3.46
N ALA A 113 -20.19 3.01 -3.46
CA ALA A 113 -19.74 2.36 -4.68
C ALA A 113 -20.73 1.30 -5.20
N GLU A 114 -20.92 1.26 -6.51
CA GLU A 114 -21.50 0.14 -7.21
C GLU A 114 -20.45 -0.99 -7.34
N LEU A 115 -20.84 -2.22 -6.96
CA LEU A 115 -19.97 -3.39 -7.08
C LEU A 115 -20.47 -4.30 -8.19
N VAL A 116 -19.59 -4.55 -9.18
CA VAL A 116 -19.82 -5.53 -10.23
C VAL A 116 -18.96 -6.75 -9.94
N LEU A 117 -19.61 -7.83 -9.47
CA LEU A 117 -18.94 -9.09 -9.16
C LEU A 117 -18.75 -9.91 -10.43
N THR A 118 -17.54 -10.42 -10.62
CA THR A 118 -17.19 -11.31 -11.72
C THR A 118 -17.03 -12.75 -11.24
N GLU A 119 -17.08 -13.70 -12.16
CA GLU A 119 -16.93 -15.12 -11.88
C GLU A 119 -15.59 -15.39 -11.19
N GLY A 120 -15.62 -16.08 -10.05
CA GLY A 120 -14.46 -16.32 -9.20
C GLY A 120 -13.33 -17.08 -9.91
N SER A 121 -13.68 -18.01 -10.80
CA SER A 121 -12.73 -18.82 -11.60
C SER A 121 -11.85 -17.97 -12.53
N LYS A 122 -12.30 -16.77 -12.95
CA LYS A 122 -11.57 -15.84 -13.81
C LYS A 122 -10.62 -14.94 -13.03
N GLY A 123 -10.69 -14.94 -11.71
CA GLY A 123 -9.82 -14.12 -10.85
C GLY A 123 -9.83 -12.64 -11.23
N MET A 124 -8.72 -11.95 -10.98
CA MET A 124 -8.59 -10.52 -11.30
C MET A 124 -8.61 -10.23 -12.81
N ALA A 125 -8.19 -11.17 -13.67
CA ALA A 125 -8.28 -10.99 -15.12
C ALA A 125 -9.73 -10.77 -15.59
N GLY A 126 -10.69 -11.53 -15.03
CA GLY A 126 -12.11 -11.31 -15.30
C GLY A 126 -12.62 -9.97 -14.82
N ALA A 127 -12.13 -9.47 -13.69
CA ALA A 127 -12.49 -8.15 -13.18
C ALA A 127 -11.92 -7.02 -14.08
N ILE A 128 -10.69 -7.16 -14.57
CA ILE A 128 -10.06 -6.21 -15.50
C ILE A 128 -10.86 -6.15 -16.81
N GLN A 129 -11.12 -7.31 -17.41
CA GLN A 129 -11.94 -7.39 -18.62
C GLN A 129 -13.30 -6.69 -18.44
N LYS A 130 -13.96 -6.94 -17.30
CA LYS A 130 -15.27 -6.33 -17.02
C LYS A 130 -15.20 -4.82 -16.83
N ALA A 131 -14.13 -4.30 -16.22
CA ALA A 131 -13.89 -2.86 -16.13
C ALA A 131 -13.73 -2.21 -17.50
N GLU A 132 -12.97 -2.85 -18.39
CA GLU A 132 -12.77 -2.37 -19.77
C GLU A 132 -14.05 -2.41 -20.60
N GLU A 133 -14.90 -3.43 -20.43
CA GLU A 133 -16.21 -3.50 -21.07
C GLU A 133 -17.10 -2.33 -20.62
N LEU A 134 -17.22 -2.14 -19.30
CA LEU A 134 -18.01 -1.05 -18.73
C LEU A 134 -17.49 0.33 -19.18
N ALA A 135 -16.18 0.51 -19.28
CA ALA A 135 -15.61 1.77 -19.72
C ALA A 135 -15.94 2.09 -21.20
N LYS A 136 -16.16 1.09 -22.05
CA LYS A 136 -16.62 1.30 -23.44
C LYS A 136 -18.09 1.68 -23.50
N ASP A 137 -18.90 1.14 -22.57
CA ASP A 137 -20.36 1.33 -22.57
C ASP A 137 -20.78 2.61 -21.82
N ILE A 138 -19.98 3.08 -20.89
CA ILE A 138 -20.28 4.25 -20.04
C ILE A 138 -19.51 5.47 -20.56
N PRO A 139 -20.20 6.45 -21.17
CA PRO A 139 -19.57 7.69 -21.59
C PRO A 139 -18.92 8.44 -20.43
N ASP A 140 -17.83 9.16 -20.71
CA ASP A 140 -17.09 9.95 -19.72
C ASP A 140 -16.63 9.11 -18.52
N SER A 141 -16.32 7.83 -18.73
CA SER A 141 -15.73 6.99 -17.70
C SER A 141 -14.20 7.11 -17.65
N PHE A 142 -13.63 6.84 -16.46
CA PHE A 142 -12.18 6.89 -16.23
C PHE A 142 -11.73 5.67 -15.42
N ILE A 143 -10.69 4.98 -15.90
CA ILE A 143 -10.01 3.90 -15.17
C ILE A 143 -8.69 4.46 -14.61
N PRO A 144 -8.56 4.62 -13.29
CA PRO A 144 -7.32 5.10 -12.65
C PRO A 144 -6.07 4.27 -12.95
N GLY A 145 -6.18 2.93 -12.99
CA GLY A 145 -5.12 2.03 -13.44
C GLY A 145 -3.94 1.97 -12.48
N GLN A 146 -4.12 1.49 -11.25
CA GLN A 146 -3.11 1.52 -10.20
C GLN A 146 -1.75 0.90 -10.54
N PHE A 147 -1.69 -0.03 -11.51
CA PHE A 147 -0.45 -0.74 -11.88
C PHE A 147 0.31 -0.09 -13.05
N THR A 148 -0.34 0.78 -13.80
CA THR A 148 0.19 1.42 -15.02
C THR A 148 0.28 2.94 -14.92
N ASN A 149 -0.51 3.56 -14.06
CA ASN A 149 -0.55 5.00 -13.89
C ASN A 149 0.63 5.50 -13.03
N LEU A 150 1.57 6.18 -13.65
CA LEU A 150 2.79 6.69 -12.98
C LEU A 150 2.52 7.74 -11.90
N ILE A 151 1.32 8.32 -11.84
CA ILE A 151 0.88 9.20 -10.75
C ILE A 151 0.89 8.44 -9.42
N ASN A 152 0.72 7.12 -9.42
CA ASN A 152 0.86 6.29 -8.23
C ASN A 152 2.23 6.50 -7.55
N ARG A 153 3.33 6.34 -8.28
CA ARG A 153 4.66 6.57 -7.70
C ARG A 153 4.93 8.05 -7.43
N GLN A 154 4.39 8.96 -8.26
CA GLN A 154 4.51 10.39 -8.06
C GLN A 154 3.87 10.84 -6.72
N ALA A 155 2.74 10.27 -6.33
CA ALA A 155 2.09 10.53 -5.06
C ALA A 155 3.03 10.27 -3.87
N HIS A 156 3.73 9.14 -3.88
CA HIS A 156 4.68 8.80 -2.80
C HIS A 156 5.97 9.64 -2.85
N TYR A 157 6.42 10.02 -4.05
CA TYR A 157 7.54 10.95 -4.21
C TYR A 157 7.23 12.32 -3.63
N MET A 158 6.02 12.83 -3.88
CA MET A 158 5.59 14.16 -3.42
C MET A 158 5.14 14.21 -1.96
N THR A 159 4.83 13.07 -1.33
CA THR A 159 4.24 13.05 0.02
C THR A 159 5.00 12.14 0.98
N THR A 160 5.02 10.84 0.77
CA THR A 160 5.60 9.86 1.71
C THR A 160 7.10 10.06 1.90
N GLY A 161 7.84 10.28 0.82
CA GLY A 161 9.28 10.56 0.87
C GLY A 161 9.62 11.81 1.68
N PRO A 162 9.06 12.98 1.35
CA PRO A 162 9.24 14.21 2.12
C PRO A 162 8.84 14.09 3.60
N GLU A 163 7.71 13.42 3.90
CA GLU A 163 7.27 13.20 5.27
C GLU A 163 8.28 12.38 6.08
N ILE A 164 8.80 11.28 5.52
CA ILE A 164 9.83 10.46 6.17
C ILE A 164 11.08 11.28 6.41
N TRP A 165 11.57 11.98 5.40
CA TRP A 165 12.76 12.83 5.49
C TRP A 165 12.65 13.89 6.58
N GLN A 166 11.52 14.62 6.61
CA GLN A 166 11.24 15.65 7.61
C GLN A 166 11.10 15.06 9.03
N ASN A 167 10.36 13.95 9.18
CA ASN A 167 10.11 13.33 10.49
C ASN A 167 11.38 12.72 11.11
N THR A 168 12.41 12.48 10.32
CA THR A 168 13.71 11.93 10.78
C THR A 168 14.81 12.97 10.83
N ASP A 169 14.54 14.26 10.56
CA ASP A 169 15.55 15.30 10.37
C ASP A 169 16.63 14.88 9.36
N GLY A 170 16.21 14.18 8.30
CA GLY A 170 17.11 13.66 7.27
C GLY A 170 17.97 12.45 7.69
N LYS A 171 17.73 11.88 8.85
CA LYS A 171 18.53 10.76 9.38
C LYS A 171 17.87 9.42 9.05
N VAL A 172 17.84 9.05 7.78
CA VAL A 172 17.37 7.76 7.26
C VAL A 172 18.58 7.01 6.70
N ASP A 173 18.83 5.79 7.15
CA ASP A 173 19.86 4.91 6.60
C ASP A 173 19.26 3.86 5.67
N ILE A 174 18.10 3.32 6.03
CA ILE A 174 17.45 2.23 5.30
C ILE A 174 15.93 2.50 5.24
N PHE A 175 15.33 2.33 4.06
CA PHE A 175 13.88 2.34 3.87
C PHE A 175 13.41 0.95 3.42
N VAL A 176 12.41 0.41 4.10
CA VAL A 176 11.86 -0.94 3.84
C VAL A 176 10.37 -0.82 3.52
N ALA A 177 9.95 -1.35 2.37
CA ALA A 177 8.54 -1.37 1.97
C ALA A 177 8.20 -2.61 1.14
N SER A 178 6.99 -3.13 1.34
CA SER A 178 6.45 -4.24 0.55
C SER A 178 5.99 -3.79 -0.84
N ILE A 179 6.12 -4.69 -1.83
CA ILE A 179 5.84 -4.40 -3.24
C ILE A 179 4.50 -5.00 -3.65
N GLY A 180 3.47 -4.15 -3.77
CA GLY A 180 2.20 -4.46 -4.44
C GLY A 180 2.20 -3.86 -5.85
N THR A 181 1.84 -2.59 -5.98
CA THR A 181 1.98 -1.84 -7.23
C THR A 181 3.40 -1.31 -7.46
N GLY A 182 4.25 -1.30 -6.45
CA GLY A 182 5.61 -0.75 -6.52
C GLY A 182 5.71 0.76 -6.33
N GLY A 183 4.59 1.49 -6.40
CA GLY A 183 4.59 2.95 -6.33
C GLY A 183 5.17 3.50 -5.03
N THR A 184 4.84 2.89 -3.89
CA THR A 184 5.38 3.28 -2.58
C THR A 184 6.90 3.17 -2.53
N LEU A 185 7.45 2.01 -2.92
CA LEU A 185 8.89 1.79 -2.91
C LEU A 185 9.61 2.73 -3.87
N SER A 186 9.09 2.85 -5.11
CA SER A 186 9.70 3.65 -6.17
C SER A 186 9.65 5.14 -5.88
N GLY A 187 8.47 5.67 -5.52
CA GLY A 187 8.31 7.10 -5.27
C GLY A 187 9.07 7.56 -4.04
N THR A 188 8.91 6.86 -2.91
CA THR A 188 9.61 7.17 -1.66
C THR A 188 11.10 6.97 -1.81
N GLY A 189 11.53 5.83 -2.40
CA GLY A 189 12.94 5.52 -2.60
C GLY A 189 13.65 6.54 -3.48
N LYS A 190 13.00 6.98 -4.57
CA LYS A 190 13.54 8.02 -5.44
C LYS A 190 13.78 9.31 -4.67
N TYR A 191 12.77 9.81 -3.93
CA TYR A 191 12.91 11.01 -3.14
C TYR A 191 14.07 10.89 -2.11
N LEU A 192 14.10 9.79 -1.36
CA LEU A 192 15.12 9.59 -0.32
C LEU A 192 16.54 9.50 -0.91
N LYS A 193 16.73 8.79 -2.02
CA LYS A 193 18.05 8.70 -2.70
C LYS A 193 18.49 10.04 -3.32
N GLU A 194 17.59 10.89 -3.75
CA GLU A 194 17.90 12.26 -4.19
C GLU A 194 18.37 13.15 -3.03
N GLN A 195 17.87 12.91 -1.81
CA GLN A 195 18.36 13.61 -0.62
C GLN A 195 19.71 13.05 -0.13
N ASN A 196 19.85 11.73 -0.12
CA ASN A 196 21.07 11.04 0.26
C ASN A 196 21.22 9.73 -0.53
N PRO A 197 22.14 9.64 -1.52
CA PRO A 197 22.29 8.46 -2.38
C PRO A 197 22.76 7.21 -1.63
N ASN A 198 23.26 7.34 -0.39
CA ASN A 198 23.70 6.20 0.43
C ASN A 198 22.54 5.48 1.14
N ILE A 199 21.34 6.02 1.12
CA ILE A 199 20.17 5.36 1.70
C ILE A 199 19.88 4.06 0.96
N LYS A 200 19.80 2.95 1.71
CA LYS A 200 19.43 1.65 1.19
C LYS A 200 17.92 1.52 1.05
N ILE A 201 17.47 1.08 -0.12
CA ILE A 201 16.06 0.82 -0.39
C ILE A 201 15.85 -0.69 -0.50
N ILE A 202 15.01 -1.25 0.36
CA ILE A 202 14.75 -2.68 0.44
C ILE A 202 13.27 -2.95 0.13
N GLY A 203 13.05 -3.74 -0.90
CA GLY A 203 11.73 -4.21 -1.32
C GLY A 203 11.41 -5.59 -0.76
N ILE A 204 10.10 -5.86 -0.57
CA ILE A 204 9.63 -7.14 -0.05
C ILE A 204 8.65 -7.77 -1.04
N GLU A 205 8.85 -9.05 -1.36
CA GLU A 205 7.92 -9.86 -2.15
C GLU A 205 7.62 -11.20 -1.46
N PRO A 206 6.47 -11.86 -1.77
CA PRO A 206 6.17 -13.17 -1.22
C PRO A 206 7.13 -14.25 -1.75
N GLN A 207 7.62 -15.13 -0.90
CA GLN A 207 8.52 -16.21 -1.28
C GLN A 207 7.94 -17.14 -2.36
N THR A 208 6.64 -17.44 -2.27
CA THR A 208 5.95 -18.30 -3.25
C THR A 208 5.54 -17.57 -4.53
N SER A 209 5.69 -16.24 -4.58
CA SER A 209 5.41 -15.40 -5.76
C SER A 209 6.56 -14.39 -5.97
N ALA A 210 7.78 -14.92 -6.06
CA ALA A 210 9.03 -14.16 -6.09
C ALA A 210 9.38 -13.73 -7.54
N VAL A 211 8.54 -12.88 -8.12
CA VAL A 211 8.67 -12.45 -9.53
C VAL A 211 9.93 -11.63 -9.76
N LEU A 212 10.32 -10.80 -8.80
CA LEU A 212 11.47 -9.91 -8.95
C LEU A 212 12.80 -10.64 -8.76
N THR A 213 12.85 -11.65 -7.88
CA THR A 213 14.08 -12.40 -7.59
C THR A 213 14.22 -13.65 -8.43
N THR A 214 13.12 -14.34 -8.77
CA THR A 214 13.17 -15.64 -9.47
C THR A 214 12.42 -15.67 -10.80
N GLY A 215 11.66 -14.63 -11.14
CA GLY A 215 10.79 -14.59 -12.33
C GLY A 215 9.52 -15.45 -12.20
N LYS A 216 9.23 -16.02 -11.03
CA LYS A 216 8.12 -16.97 -10.85
C LYS A 216 6.98 -16.35 -10.03
N ALA A 217 5.78 -16.34 -10.61
CA ALA A 217 4.56 -16.03 -9.90
C ALA A 217 3.98 -17.30 -9.24
N GLY A 218 3.26 -17.12 -8.13
CA GLY A 218 2.60 -18.21 -7.43
C GLY A 218 1.56 -17.73 -6.43
N ALA A 219 0.79 -18.65 -5.87
CA ALA A 219 -0.21 -18.34 -4.85
C ALA A 219 0.45 -18.04 -3.50
N HIS A 220 -0.07 -17.05 -2.79
CA HIS A 220 0.35 -16.66 -1.44
C HIS A 220 -0.83 -16.07 -0.65
N LYS A 221 -0.66 -15.98 0.68
CA LYS A 221 -1.69 -15.45 1.60
C LYS A 221 -1.43 -13.98 2.02
N ILE A 222 -0.35 -13.35 1.57
CA ILE A 222 0.03 -11.99 1.95
C ILE A 222 -0.76 -11.00 1.09
N GLN A 223 -1.95 -10.61 1.54
CA GLN A 223 -2.81 -9.71 0.80
C GLN A 223 -2.17 -8.32 0.63
N GLY A 224 -2.35 -7.73 -0.56
CA GLY A 224 -1.92 -6.36 -0.88
C GLY A 224 -0.53 -6.24 -1.52
N ILE A 225 0.21 -7.34 -1.65
CA ILE A 225 1.52 -7.40 -2.33
C ILE A 225 1.58 -8.57 -3.32
N GLY A 226 2.67 -8.69 -4.08
CA GLY A 226 2.90 -9.84 -4.95
C GLY A 226 1.88 -9.96 -6.07
N ALA A 227 1.80 -8.97 -6.96
CA ALA A 227 0.82 -8.91 -8.05
C ALA A 227 0.92 -10.06 -9.08
N GLY A 228 2.01 -10.85 -9.03
CA GLY A 228 2.26 -11.94 -9.99
C GLY A 228 2.92 -11.46 -11.29
N PHE A 229 3.20 -10.20 -11.42
CA PHE A 229 3.90 -9.57 -12.54
C PHE A 229 4.65 -8.32 -12.06
N ILE A 230 5.52 -7.75 -12.90
CA ILE A 230 6.23 -6.50 -12.61
C ILE A 230 5.35 -5.32 -13.07
N PRO A 231 4.84 -4.47 -12.14
CA PRO A 231 4.01 -3.32 -12.51
C PRO A 231 4.82 -2.22 -13.19
N ASP A 232 4.22 -1.45 -14.12
CA ASP A 232 4.84 -0.29 -14.75
C ASP A 232 5.17 0.83 -13.74
N THR A 233 4.43 0.86 -12.64
CA THR A 233 4.65 1.80 -11.53
C THR A 233 5.83 1.43 -10.64
N LEU A 234 6.45 0.25 -10.81
CA LEU A 234 7.68 -0.15 -10.13
C LEU A 234 8.90 0.29 -10.94
N ASP A 235 9.77 1.05 -10.33
CA ASP A 235 11.12 1.32 -10.84
C ASP A 235 12.08 0.24 -10.30
N THR A 236 12.46 -0.70 -11.15
CA THR A 236 13.32 -1.83 -10.76
C THR A 236 14.78 -1.42 -10.51
N SER A 237 15.16 -0.19 -10.82
CA SER A 237 16.51 0.34 -10.53
C SER A 237 16.62 1.01 -9.16
N ILE A 238 15.49 1.21 -8.46
CA ILE A 238 15.48 2.01 -7.24
C ILE A 238 15.94 1.24 -5.99
N TYR A 239 15.66 -0.05 -5.92
CA TYR A 239 15.97 -0.86 -4.75
C TYR A 239 17.39 -1.45 -4.82
N ASP A 240 18.01 -1.58 -3.65
CA ASP A 240 19.33 -2.18 -3.48
C ASP A 240 19.22 -3.69 -3.15
N GLU A 241 18.07 -4.11 -2.59
CA GLU A 241 17.84 -5.49 -2.18
C GLU A 241 16.35 -5.83 -2.25
N ILE A 242 16.02 -7.09 -2.59
CA ILE A 242 14.70 -7.68 -2.43
C ILE A 242 14.79 -8.83 -1.43
N ILE A 243 13.91 -8.81 -0.42
CA ILE A 243 13.78 -9.89 0.56
C ILE A 243 12.47 -10.63 0.30
N THR A 244 12.55 -11.95 0.16
CA THR A 244 11.38 -12.81 0.06
C THR A 244 10.87 -13.19 1.45
N VAL A 245 9.55 -13.22 1.62
CA VAL A 245 8.92 -13.46 2.93
C VAL A 245 7.87 -14.56 2.84
N ASP A 246 7.89 -15.50 3.79
CA ASP A 246 6.88 -16.53 3.93
C ASP A 246 5.61 -16.01 4.61
N ASN A 247 4.47 -16.67 4.38
CA ASN A 247 3.17 -16.26 4.92
C ASN A 247 3.12 -16.24 6.45
N GLU A 248 3.64 -17.31 7.08
CA GLU A 248 3.51 -17.53 8.53
C GLU A 248 4.30 -16.50 9.35
N VAL A 249 5.50 -16.13 8.88
CA VAL A 249 6.30 -15.10 9.56
C VAL A 249 5.66 -13.71 9.49
N CYS A 250 4.87 -13.44 8.42
CA CYS A 250 4.11 -12.20 8.30
C CYS A 250 3.02 -12.11 9.37
N PHE A 251 2.29 -13.20 9.59
CA PHE A 251 1.25 -13.27 10.61
C PHE A 251 1.84 -13.10 12.02
N THR A 252 2.92 -13.80 12.30
CA THR A 252 3.62 -13.73 13.58
C THR A 252 4.09 -12.31 13.87
N ALA A 253 4.79 -11.67 12.93
CA ALA A 253 5.32 -10.32 13.14
C ALA A 253 4.20 -9.27 13.35
N SER A 254 3.07 -9.37 12.64
CA SER A 254 1.93 -8.47 12.85
C SER A 254 1.27 -8.69 14.22
N LYS A 255 1.07 -9.96 14.64
CA LYS A 255 0.55 -10.29 15.97
C LYS A 255 1.47 -9.80 17.09
N GLU A 256 2.77 -9.98 16.95
CA GLU A 256 3.77 -9.51 17.94
C GLU A 256 3.77 -7.98 18.05
N LEU A 257 3.76 -7.26 16.93
CA LEU A 257 3.68 -5.80 16.93
C LEU A 257 2.44 -5.31 17.68
N THR A 258 1.29 -5.95 17.40
CA THR A 258 0.03 -5.62 18.10
C THR A 258 0.15 -5.82 19.62
N LYS A 259 0.75 -6.94 20.05
CA LYS A 259 0.88 -7.29 21.48
C LYS A 259 1.93 -6.45 22.21
N THR A 260 2.98 -6.04 21.53
CA THR A 260 4.11 -5.31 22.15
C THR A 260 3.96 -3.80 22.10
N GLU A 261 3.38 -3.26 21.03
CA GLU A 261 3.29 -1.81 20.80
C GLU A 261 1.84 -1.28 20.72
N GLY A 262 0.83 -2.17 20.74
CA GLY A 262 -0.57 -1.77 20.57
C GLY A 262 -0.93 -1.32 19.15
N LEU A 263 -0.09 -1.62 18.15
CA LEU A 263 -0.26 -1.22 16.76
C LEU A 263 -0.91 -2.35 15.96
N LEU A 264 -2.23 -2.26 15.73
CA LEU A 264 -2.99 -3.25 14.98
C LEU A 264 -2.82 -3.02 13.47
N THR A 265 -2.01 -3.85 12.81
CA THR A 265 -1.65 -3.70 11.40
C THR A 265 -1.99 -4.92 10.55
N GLY A 266 -2.07 -4.74 9.22
CA GLY A 266 -2.42 -5.82 8.30
C GLY A 266 -1.27 -6.77 7.98
N ILE A 267 -1.57 -7.78 7.16
CA ILE A 267 -0.65 -8.89 6.81
C ILE A 267 0.63 -8.37 6.13
N SER A 268 0.50 -7.47 5.17
CA SER A 268 1.66 -6.90 4.46
C SER A 268 2.53 -6.01 5.35
N SER A 269 1.96 -5.43 6.40
CA SER A 269 2.71 -4.73 7.45
C SER A 269 3.61 -5.69 8.21
N GLY A 270 3.08 -6.89 8.58
CA GLY A 270 3.87 -7.95 9.18
C GLY A 270 5.01 -8.44 8.27
N ALA A 271 4.76 -8.56 6.96
CA ALA A 271 5.80 -8.90 5.99
C ALA A 271 6.95 -7.89 6.00
N THR A 272 6.60 -6.60 5.93
CA THR A 272 7.59 -5.52 5.92
C THR A 272 8.36 -5.46 7.24
N LEU A 273 7.65 -5.60 8.36
CA LEU A 273 8.27 -5.60 9.70
C LEU A 273 9.22 -6.77 9.92
N TRP A 274 8.80 -7.99 9.52
CA TRP A 274 9.68 -9.16 9.63
C TRP A 274 10.98 -8.96 8.85
N ALA A 275 10.89 -8.52 7.60
CA ALA A 275 12.07 -8.28 6.77
C ALA A 275 12.96 -7.18 7.37
N ALA A 276 12.37 -6.08 7.84
CA ALA A 276 13.10 -5.02 8.53
C ALA A 276 13.80 -5.52 9.80
N THR A 277 13.19 -6.48 10.52
CA THR A 277 13.80 -7.15 11.67
C THR A 277 15.06 -7.93 11.28
N GLN A 278 15.02 -8.67 10.15
CA GLN A 278 16.22 -9.38 9.65
C GLN A 278 17.31 -8.40 9.26
N VAL A 279 16.96 -7.29 8.61
CA VAL A 279 17.90 -6.21 8.25
C VAL A 279 18.49 -5.55 9.51
N ALA A 280 17.67 -5.27 10.51
CA ALA A 280 18.09 -4.61 11.75
C ALA A 280 19.04 -5.45 12.62
N LYS A 281 18.99 -6.79 12.50
CA LYS A 281 19.89 -7.72 13.19
C LYS A 281 21.27 -7.84 12.55
N ARG A 282 21.48 -7.31 11.37
CA ARG A 282 22.78 -7.34 10.70
C ARG A 282 23.79 -6.47 11.47
N PRO A 283 25.01 -6.95 11.75
CA PRO A 283 26.01 -6.20 12.54
C PRO A 283 26.30 -4.81 12.00
N GLU A 284 26.33 -4.65 10.67
CA GLU A 284 26.56 -3.36 9.99
C GLU A 284 25.44 -2.34 10.16
N ASN A 285 24.30 -2.75 10.71
CA ASN A 285 23.13 -1.90 10.90
C ASN A 285 22.90 -1.46 12.36
N ILE A 286 23.82 -1.81 13.27
CA ILE A 286 23.78 -1.34 14.65
C ILE A 286 23.74 0.19 14.69
N GLY A 287 22.77 0.77 15.42
CA GLY A 287 22.58 2.21 15.58
C GLY A 287 21.97 2.93 14.38
N LYS A 288 21.73 2.25 13.23
CA LYS A 288 21.10 2.86 12.06
C LYS A 288 19.60 3.09 12.23
N ASN A 289 19.08 4.10 11.56
CA ASN A 289 17.67 4.39 11.46
C ASN A 289 17.06 3.65 10.27
N ILE A 290 16.20 2.68 10.55
CA ILE A 290 15.50 1.85 9.56
C ILE A 290 14.03 2.24 9.56
N VAL A 291 13.60 2.89 8.49
CA VAL A 291 12.19 3.28 8.31
C VAL A 291 11.43 2.15 7.63
N VAL A 292 10.35 1.72 8.24
CA VAL A 292 9.52 0.58 7.83
C VAL A 292 8.11 1.08 7.52
N LEU A 293 7.65 0.96 6.28
CA LEU A 293 6.30 1.39 5.95
C LEU A 293 5.29 0.27 6.23
N LEU A 294 4.30 0.57 7.07
CA LEU A 294 3.19 -0.32 7.43
C LEU A 294 1.92 0.12 6.70
N PRO A 295 1.49 -0.62 5.64
CA PRO A 295 0.54 -0.10 4.65
C PRO A 295 -0.87 0.14 5.14
N ASP A 296 -1.42 -0.67 6.05
CA ASP A 296 -2.83 -0.62 6.41
C ASP A 296 -3.16 -1.15 7.81
N THR A 297 -4.44 -0.95 8.22
CA THR A 297 -4.99 -1.41 9.50
C THR A 297 -5.24 -2.92 9.51
N GLY A 298 -5.07 -3.55 10.68
CA GLY A 298 -5.40 -4.95 10.94
C GLY A 298 -6.91 -5.25 11.00
N GLU A 299 -7.75 -4.24 11.21
CA GLU A 299 -9.22 -4.42 11.29
C GLU A 299 -9.83 -5.09 10.05
N ARG A 300 -9.19 -4.93 8.90
CA ARG A 300 -9.61 -5.54 7.62
C ARG A 300 -9.35 -7.03 7.53
N TYR A 301 -8.67 -7.60 8.51
CA TYR A 301 -8.16 -8.98 8.51
C TYR A 301 -8.63 -9.80 9.70
N LEU A 302 -9.58 -9.28 10.52
CA LEU A 302 -10.07 -9.95 11.74
C LEU A 302 -10.73 -11.31 11.46
N SER A 303 -11.30 -11.52 10.27
CA SER A 303 -11.87 -12.79 9.81
C SER A 303 -10.91 -13.62 8.93
N THR A 304 -9.61 -13.39 9.04
CA THR A 304 -8.59 -14.10 8.26
C THR A 304 -7.64 -14.86 9.18
N PRO A 305 -6.82 -15.80 8.64
CA PRO A 305 -5.83 -16.54 9.45
C PRO A 305 -4.84 -15.65 10.23
N LEU A 306 -4.77 -14.35 9.92
CA LEU A 306 -3.96 -13.43 10.71
C LEU A 306 -4.39 -13.40 12.18
N PHE A 307 -5.69 -13.44 12.48
CA PHE A 307 -6.23 -13.35 13.84
C PHE A 307 -7.03 -14.58 14.28
N GLU A 308 -7.14 -15.60 13.44
CA GLU A 308 -7.66 -16.92 13.86
C GLU A 308 -6.66 -17.58 14.82
N GLU A 309 -7.22 -18.26 15.86
CA GLU A 309 -6.45 -19.02 16.87
C GLU A 309 -5.95 -20.36 16.34
#